data_52783bec49d00385c6d11f6bca495ff0
#
_entry.id   52783bec49d00385c6d11f6bca495ff0
#
_cell.length_a   1.000
_cell.length_b   1.000
_cell.length_c   1.000
_cell.angle_alpha   90.00
_cell.angle_beta   90.00
_cell.angle_gamma   90.00
#
_symmetry.space_group_name_H-M   'P 1'
#
loop_
_entity.id
_entity.type
_entity.pdbx_description
1 polymer ?
#
loop_
_entity_poly.entity_id
_entity_poly.type
_entity_poly.pdbx_seq_one_letter_code
_entity_poly.pdbx_strand_id
1 'polypeptide(L)'
;MNLKLKRCEYWMAAQKQMKRVVPLLLVIMPACSIAGMRFNPAFLSGDTEAVADLSRFEKGMTYLPGSYEVEVWVNDSPLLSRTVTFKADDENQLIPCLSLADLLSLGINKNALPEQALASSENSCLDLRIWFPDVHYMPELDAQRLKLTFPQAIIKRDARGYIPPEQWDNGITAFLLNYDFSGNNDRGDYSSNNYYLNLRAGINIGAWRFRDYSTWSRGSNSAGKLEHISSTLQRVIIPFRSELTLGDTWSSSDVFDSVSIRGIKLESDENMLPDSQSGFAPTVRGIAKSRAQVTIKQNGYVIYQTYMPPGPFEISDLNPTSSAGDLEVTIKESDNSETVYTVPYAAVPILQREGHSKYSTTVGQYRSNSYNQKSPYIFQGELIWGLPWDITAYGGAQFSEDYRALALGLGLNLGVFGATSFDVTQANSSLVDGSKHQGQSYRFLYSKSLVQTGTAFHIIGYRYSTQGFYTLSDTTYQQMSGTVVDPKTLDDKDYVYNWNDFYNLRYSKRGKFQASVSQPFGNYGSMYLSASQQTYWNTDKKDSLYQVGYNTSIKGIYLNVAWNYSKSPGTNADKIVSLNVSLPISNWLSSTNDGRSSSNAMTATY
;
A
#
# COMPACT_ATOMS: atom_id res chain seq x y z
N MET A 1 28.53 28.86 -39.46
CA MET A 1 29.20 28.18 -40.59
C MET A 1 30.70 28.50 -40.49
N ASN A 2 31.56 27.53 -40.45
CA ASN A 2 33.04 27.62 -40.32
C ASN A 2 33.63 27.92 -38.91
N LEU A 3 33.71 26.87 -38.06
CA LEU A 3 34.68 26.83 -36.95
C LEU A 3 34.87 25.40 -36.35
N LYS A 4 34.70 24.36 -37.13
CA LYS A 4 34.84 22.95 -36.64
C LYS A 4 35.76 22.05 -37.49
N LEU A 5 36.63 22.57 -38.35
CA LEU A 5 37.48 21.77 -39.24
C LEU A 5 38.97 21.99 -39.10
N LYS A 6 39.47 22.58 -37.99
CA LYS A 6 40.91 22.77 -37.76
C LYS A 6 41.53 22.05 -36.57
N ARG A 7 40.85 21.04 -35.99
CA ARG A 7 41.39 20.30 -34.85
C ARG A 7 41.79 18.82 -35.13
N CYS A 8 41.56 18.33 -36.35
CA CYS A 8 41.92 16.96 -36.72
C CYS A 8 43.28 16.80 -37.43
N GLU A 9 43.90 17.85 -37.93
CA GLU A 9 45.18 17.76 -38.65
C GLU A 9 46.41 17.78 -37.76
N TYR A 10 46.34 18.23 -36.52
CA TYR A 10 47.48 18.23 -35.59
C TYR A 10 47.71 16.89 -34.86
N TRP A 11 46.81 15.95 -34.92
CA TRP A 11 46.96 14.65 -34.22
C TRP A 11 47.61 13.55 -35.07
N MET A 12 47.60 13.67 -36.39
CA MET A 12 48.24 12.67 -37.27
C MET A 12 49.73 12.96 -37.61
N ALA A 13 50.25 14.14 -37.29
CA ALA A 13 51.67 14.45 -37.47
C ALA A 13 52.56 14.01 -36.30
N ALA A 14 52.01 13.75 -35.11
CA ALA A 14 52.74 13.33 -33.92
C ALA A 14 53.00 11.80 -33.87
N GLN A 15 52.30 10.97 -34.66
CA GLN A 15 52.46 9.52 -34.66
C GLN A 15 53.54 9.00 -35.61
N LYS A 16 54.18 9.83 -36.45
CA LYS A 16 55.18 9.40 -37.43
C LYS A 16 56.63 9.58 -37.00
N GLN A 17 56.91 10.23 -35.87
CA GLN A 17 58.29 10.38 -35.34
C GLN A 17 58.66 9.49 -34.14
N MET A 18 57.74 8.67 -33.62
CA MET A 18 57.98 7.85 -32.43
C MET A 18 58.38 6.39 -32.72
N LYS A 19 58.81 6.09 -33.96
CA LYS A 19 59.22 4.72 -34.35
C LYS A 19 60.73 4.49 -34.42
N ARG A 20 61.59 5.40 -33.92
CA ARG A 20 63.08 5.24 -34.04
C ARG A 20 63.90 5.34 -32.75
N VAL A 21 63.28 5.36 -31.54
CA VAL A 21 64.04 5.47 -30.27
C VAL A 21 63.59 4.44 -29.22
N VAL A 22 63.25 3.24 -29.60
CA VAL A 22 62.82 2.18 -28.66
C VAL A 22 63.64 0.89 -28.79
N PRO A 23 64.95 0.89 -28.78
CA PRO A 23 65.58 -0.32 -28.29
C PRO A 23 66.69 -0.12 -27.24
N LEU A 24 66.72 0.92 -26.44
CA LEU A 24 67.78 1.04 -25.44
C LEU A 24 67.33 1.42 -24.01
N LEU A 25 66.15 1.12 -23.65
CA LEU A 25 65.63 1.41 -22.28
C LEU A 25 65.01 0.17 -21.61
N LEU A 26 65.42 -1.02 -21.96
CA LEU A 26 64.84 -2.29 -21.48
C LEU A 26 65.80 -3.10 -20.60
N VAL A 27 66.61 -2.44 -19.81
CA VAL A 27 67.59 -3.17 -18.92
C VAL A 27 67.74 -2.48 -17.56
N ILE A 28 66.81 -1.71 -17.05
CA ILE A 28 66.77 -1.38 -15.62
C ILE A 28 65.30 -1.38 -15.17
N MET A 29 64.67 -2.55 -15.08
CA MET A 29 63.59 -2.72 -14.12
C MET A 29 64.27 -2.98 -12.76
N PRO A 30 64.07 -2.12 -11.75
CA PRO A 30 64.37 -2.51 -10.38
C PRO A 30 63.49 -3.72 -10.08
N ALA A 31 64.12 -4.86 -9.74
CA ALA A 31 63.41 -5.93 -9.09
C ALA A 31 62.71 -5.28 -7.86
N CYS A 32 61.42 -5.14 -7.90
CA CYS A 32 60.64 -4.87 -6.69
C CYS A 32 60.91 -6.06 -5.77
N SER A 33 61.93 -5.97 -4.94
CA SER A 33 62.04 -6.83 -3.79
C SER A 33 60.81 -6.55 -2.95
N ILE A 34 59.90 -7.52 -2.85
CA ILE A 34 58.85 -7.54 -1.86
C ILE A 34 59.59 -7.62 -0.52
N ALA A 35 59.92 -6.47 0.05
CA ALA A 35 60.44 -6.39 1.41
C ALA A 35 59.29 -6.78 2.33
N GLY A 36 59.22 -8.02 2.78
CA GLY A 36 58.33 -8.45 3.84
C GLY A 36 58.53 -7.55 5.06
N MET A 37 57.45 -7.02 5.60
CA MET A 37 57.49 -6.28 6.86
C MET A 37 58.07 -7.18 7.96
N ARG A 38 59.18 -6.78 8.57
CA ARG A 38 59.74 -7.44 9.77
C ARG A 38 59.57 -6.51 10.95
N PHE A 39 58.93 -7.01 11.98
CA PHE A 39 58.83 -6.30 13.26
C PHE A 39 60.00 -6.62 14.15
N ASN A 40 60.76 -5.61 14.58
CA ASN A 40 61.84 -5.81 15.55
C ASN A 40 61.23 -5.73 16.97
N PRO A 41 61.21 -6.85 17.75
CA PRO A 41 60.64 -6.87 19.10
C PRO A 41 61.20 -5.83 20.04
N ALA A 42 62.48 -5.46 19.88
CA ALA A 42 63.16 -4.48 20.74
C ALA A 42 62.55 -3.06 20.68
N PHE A 43 61.76 -2.72 19.64
CA PHE A 43 61.07 -1.43 19.56
C PHE A 43 59.64 -1.45 20.13
N LEU A 44 59.13 -2.63 20.50
CA LEU A 44 57.72 -2.77 20.96
C LEU A 44 57.63 -2.90 22.50
N SER A 45 58.69 -3.44 23.15
CA SER A 45 58.76 -3.51 24.61
C SER A 45 60.23 -3.55 25.03
N GLY A 46 60.53 -2.98 26.19
CA GLY A 46 61.85 -3.12 26.83
C GLY A 46 62.12 -4.54 27.36
N ASP A 47 61.10 -5.39 27.45
CA ASP A 47 61.18 -6.81 27.80
C ASP A 47 60.81 -7.63 26.55
N THR A 48 61.79 -8.26 25.93
CA THR A 48 61.66 -9.03 24.69
C THR A 48 60.88 -10.35 24.88
N GLU A 49 60.76 -10.85 26.12
CA GLU A 49 59.96 -12.05 26.42
C GLU A 49 58.48 -11.74 26.57
N ALA A 50 58.11 -10.47 26.75
CA ALA A 50 56.72 -10.02 26.90
C ALA A 50 56.05 -9.62 25.55
N VAL A 51 56.76 -9.68 24.42
CA VAL A 51 56.23 -9.31 23.12
C VAL A 51 55.45 -10.47 22.54
N ALA A 52 54.19 -10.22 22.17
CA ALA A 52 53.35 -11.19 21.47
C ALA A 52 54.00 -11.65 20.12
N ASP A 53 53.76 -12.89 19.74
CA ASP A 53 54.24 -13.44 18.45
C ASP A 53 53.65 -12.65 17.25
N LEU A 54 54.49 -11.83 16.65
CA LEU A 54 54.17 -10.99 15.49
C LEU A 54 54.44 -11.65 14.13
N SER A 55 54.90 -12.91 14.15
CA SER A 55 55.26 -13.66 12.93
C SER A 55 54.10 -13.76 11.93
N ARG A 56 52.86 -13.67 12.40
CA ARG A 56 51.64 -13.68 11.56
C ARG A 56 51.48 -12.38 10.77
N PHE A 57 51.78 -11.24 11.39
CA PHE A 57 51.73 -9.93 10.71
C PHE A 57 52.86 -9.79 9.68
N GLU A 58 54.03 -10.41 9.92
CA GLU A 58 55.13 -10.49 8.94
C GLU A 58 54.74 -11.29 7.70
N LYS A 59 53.76 -12.22 7.84
CA LYS A 59 53.18 -13.01 6.73
C LYS A 59 51.99 -12.32 6.06
N GLY A 60 51.71 -11.04 6.38
CA GLY A 60 50.70 -10.26 5.70
C GLY A 60 49.30 -10.31 6.36
N MET A 61 49.18 -10.94 7.52
CA MET A 61 47.92 -10.85 8.30
C MET A 61 47.74 -9.46 8.88
N THR A 62 46.67 -8.78 8.56
CA THR A 62 46.34 -7.47 9.12
C THR A 62 45.61 -7.59 10.47
N TYR A 63 44.86 -8.67 10.69
CA TYR A 63 44.06 -8.92 11.89
C TYR A 63 44.25 -10.34 12.42
N LEU A 64 44.06 -10.52 13.70
CA LEU A 64 44.15 -11.85 14.32
C LEU A 64 42.82 -12.60 14.17
N PRO A 65 42.84 -13.94 14.09
CA PRO A 65 41.63 -14.73 14.26
C PRO A 65 40.99 -14.47 15.60
N GLY A 66 39.66 -14.39 15.64
CA GLY A 66 38.91 -14.05 16.85
C GLY A 66 37.47 -13.65 16.54
N SER A 67 36.76 -13.24 17.59
CA SER A 67 35.38 -12.78 17.46
C SER A 67 35.33 -11.25 17.46
N TYR A 68 34.71 -10.70 16.44
CA TYR A 68 34.58 -9.26 16.21
C TYR A 68 33.11 -8.90 16.08
N GLU A 69 32.74 -7.78 16.67
CA GLU A 69 31.43 -7.18 16.43
C GLU A 69 31.50 -6.42 15.09
N VAL A 70 30.68 -6.83 14.14
CA VAL A 70 30.69 -6.29 12.78
C VAL A 70 29.28 -6.04 12.28
N GLU A 71 29.12 -4.98 11.50
CA GLU A 71 27.95 -4.74 10.68
C GLU A 71 28.03 -5.63 9.43
N VAL A 72 27.11 -6.57 9.29
CA VAL A 72 27.06 -7.48 8.15
C VAL A 72 26.30 -6.82 7.01
N TRP A 73 26.99 -6.72 5.88
CA TRP A 73 26.45 -6.20 4.63
C TRP A 73 26.23 -7.35 3.65
N VAL A 74 25.03 -7.41 3.09
CA VAL A 74 24.69 -8.40 2.05
C VAL A 74 24.37 -7.64 0.76
N ASN A 75 25.12 -7.93 -0.31
CA ASN A 75 25.00 -7.27 -1.62
C ASN A 75 24.97 -5.73 -1.53
N ASP A 76 25.92 -5.16 -0.78
CA ASP A 76 26.10 -3.72 -0.55
C ASP A 76 24.99 -3.03 0.27
N SER A 77 24.12 -3.82 0.92
CA SER A 77 23.12 -3.29 1.84
C SER A 77 23.41 -3.70 3.28
N PRO A 78 23.44 -2.77 4.24
CA PRO A 78 23.59 -3.12 5.66
C PRO A 78 22.36 -3.90 6.10
N LEU A 79 22.56 -5.02 6.80
CA LEU A 79 21.47 -5.89 7.22
C LEU A 79 21.32 -5.92 8.73
N LEU A 80 22.39 -6.24 9.46
CA LEU A 80 22.37 -6.33 10.94
C LEU A 80 23.81 -6.23 11.49
N SER A 81 23.92 -5.83 12.76
CA SER A 81 25.16 -5.88 13.53
C SER A 81 25.18 -7.12 14.43
N ARG A 82 26.28 -7.85 14.43
CA ARG A 82 26.45 -9.04 15.26
C ARG A 82 27.92 -9.39 15.48
N THR A 83 28.16 -10.23 16.46
CA THR A 83 29.48 -10.82 16.68
C THR A 83 29.70 -11.98 15.70
N VAL A 84 30.74 -11.89 14.87
CA VAL A 84 31.17 -12.94 13.94
C VAL A 84 32.56 -13.42 14.34
N THR A 85 32.74 -14.74 14.39
CA THR A 85 34.05 -15.35 14.65
C THR A 85 34.77 -15.56 13.31
N PHE A 86 36.02 -15.10 13.23
CA PHE A 86 36.87 -15.28 12.08
C PHE A 86 37.96 -16.30 12.39
N LYS A 87 38.18 -17.23 11.48
CA LYS A 87 39.25 -18.24 11.52
C LYS A 87 40.26 -17.95 10.43
N ALA A 88 41.51 -18.33 10.65
CA ALA A 88 42.54 -18.30 9.58
C ALA A 88 42.43 -19.56 8.71
N ASP A 89 42.52 -19.41 7.40
CA ASP A 89 42.73 -20.53 6.46
C ASP A 89 44.24 -20.87 6.32
N ASP A 90 44.53 -21.84 5.46
CA ASP A 90 45.90 -22.30 5.19
C ASP A 90 46.78 -21.20 4.57
N GLU A 91 46.17 -20.19 3.94
CA GLU A 91 46.83 -19.02 3.35
C GLU A 91 46.89 -17.82 4.32
N ASN A 92 46.51 -18.01 5.59
CA ASN A 92 46.42 -16.97 6.61
C ASN A 92 45.37 -15.85 6.31
N GLN A 93 44.35 -16.14 5.49
CA GLN A 93 43.24 -15.22 5.29
C GLN A 93 42.14 -15.48 6.32
N LEU A 94 41.46 -14.42 6.71
CA LEU A 94 40.36 -14.52 7.67
C LEU A 94 39.08 -14.98 6.97
N ILE A 95 38.54 -16.12 7.40
CA ILE A 95 37.29 -16.68 6.94
C ILE A 95 36.20 -16.43 8.02
N PRO A 96 35.06 -15.84 7.66
CA PRO A 96 33.94 -15.70 8.60
C PRO A 96 33.31 -17.08 8.87
N CYS A 97 33.14 -17.39 10.15
CA CYS A 97 32.47 -18.59 10.62
C CYS A 97 30.98 -18.28 10.75
N LEU A 98 30.19 -18.70 9.77
CA LEU A 98 28.73 -18.52 9.76
C LEU A 98 28.06 -19.88 9.87
N SER A 99 27.12 -19.99 10.80
CA SER A 99 26.29 -21.20 10.96
C SER A 99 25.13 -21.22 9.96
N LEU A 100 24.43 -22.35 9.85
CA LEU A 100 23.21 -22.45 9.06
C LEU A 100 22.16 -21.42 9.52
N ALA A 101 21.99 -21.26 10.83
CA ALA A 101 21.06 -20.27 11.40
C ALA A 101 21.47 -18.83 10.99
N ASP A 102 22.78 -18.55 10.96
CA ASP A 102 23.29 -17.27 10.50
C ASP A 102 22.94 -17.01 9.04
N LEU A 103 23.19 -17.97 8.15
CA LEU A 103 22.89 -17.85 6.73
C LEU A 103 21.39 -17.62 6.48
N LEU A 104 20.52 -18.35 7.19
CA LEU A 104 19.08 -18.14 7.09
C LEU A 104 18.67 -16.75 7.60
N SER A 105 19.29 -16.25 8.69
CA SER A 105 19.05 -14.90 9.22
C SER A 105 19.55 -13.80 8.27
N LEU A 106 20.57 -14.09 7.46
CA LEU A 106 21.09 -13.21 6.40
C LEU A 106 20.23 -13.26 5.11
N GLY A 107 19.11 -13.99 5.14
CA GLY A 107 18.19 -14.05 4.00
C GLY A 107 18.57 -15.06 2.92
N ILE A 108 19.40 -16.05 3.22
CA ILE A 108 19.65 -17.14 2.27
C ILE A 108 18.44 -18.08 2.19
N ASN A 109 18.02 -18.38 0.97
CA ASN A 109 16.87 -19.27 0.75
C ASN A 109 17.23 -20.71 1.14
N LYS A 110 16.48 -21.28 2.07
CA LYS A 110 16.66 -22.66 2.53
C LYS A 110 16.67 -23.68 1.37
N ASN A 111 15.86 -23.46 0.36
CA ASN A 111 15.76 -24.35 -0.82
C ASN A 111 16.96 -24.23 -1.77
N ALA A 112 17.78 -23.19 -1.62
CA ALA A 112 19.01 -23.04 -2.39
C ALA A 112 20.24 -23.66 -1.70
N LEU A 113 20.08 -24.13 -0.46
CA LEU A 113 21.12 -24.79 0.32
C LEU A 113 21.24 -26.25 -0.10
N PRO A 114 22.48 -26.79 -0.29
CA PRO A 114 22.68 -28.21 -0.51
C PRO A 114 22.21 -29.04 0.70
N GLU A 115 21.72 -30.26 0.45
CA GLU A 115 21.26 -31.16 1.54
C GLU A 115 22.31 -31.41 2.62
N GLN A 116 23.57 -31.42 2.25
CA GLN A 116 24.70 -31.58 3.19
C GLN A 116 24.86 -30.37 4.12
N ALA A 117 24.59 -29.15 3.63
CA ALA A 117 24.59 -27.96 4.47
C ALA A 117 23.38 -27.94 5.44
N LEU A 118 22.24 -28.49 5.01
CA LEU A 118 21.03 -28.64 5.84
C LEU A 118 21.20 -29.72 6.92
N ALA A 119 22.04 -30.73 6.67
CA ALA A 119 22.34 -31.81 7.60
C ALA A 119 23.43 -31.46 8.61
N SER A 120 24.11 -30.31 8.45
CA SER A 120 25.13 -29.84 9.39
C SER A 120 24.50 -29.41 10.72
N SER A 121 25.24 -29.55 11.83
CA SER A 121 24.75 -29.10 13.13
C SER A 121 24.50 -27.58 13.11
N GLU A 122 23.46 -27.12 13.80
CA GLU A 122 23.01 -25.72 13.80
C GLU A 122 24.13 -24.69 14.13
N ASN A 123 25.14 -25.11 14.89
CA ASN A 123 26.25 -24.25 15.32
C ASN A 123 27.57 -24.53 14.57
N SER A 124 27.57 -25.37 13.53
CA SER A 124 28.80 -25.65 12.78
C SER A 124 29.16 -24.48 11.87
N CYS A 125 30.45 -24.12 11.86
CA CYS A 125 31.01 -23.19 10.88
C CYS A 125 30.91 -23.75 9.47
N LEU A 126 30.19 -23.07 8.59
CA LEU A 126 30.11 -23.43 7.19
C LEU A 126 31.15 -22.64 6.38
N ASP A 127 31.96 -23.33 5.61
CA ASP A 127 32.83 -22.66 4.63
C ASP A 127 32.01 -22.28 3.40
N LEU A 128 31.72 -20.97 3.26
CA LEU A 128 30.91 -20.45 2.17
C LEU A 128 31.47 -20.77 0.78
N ARG A 129 32.78 -20.88 0.64
CA ARG A 129 33.44 -21.15 -0.66
C ARG A 129 33.17 -22.57 -1.16
N ILE A 130 33.04 -23.53 -0.23
CA ILE A 130 32.71 -24.92 -0.57
C ILE A 130 31.28 -25.06 -1.07
N TRP A 131 30.36 -24.36 -0.41
CA TRP A 131 28.92 -24.49 -0.67
C TRP A 131 28.45 -23.58 -1.79
N PHE A 132 29.10 -22.43 -1.97
CA PHE A 132 28.75 -21.41 -2.93
C PHE A 132 29.99 -20.82 -3.59
N PRO A 133 30.47 -21.41 -4.70
CA PRO A 133 31.68 -20.97 -5.36
C PRO A 133 31.69 -19.49 -5.81
N ASP A 134 30.49 -18.94 -6.07
CA ASP A 134 30.31 -17.56 -6.53
C ASP A 134 30.09 -16.55 -5.38
N VAL A 135 30.25 -16.99 -4.12
CA VAL A 135 30.13 -16.10 -2.96
C VAL A 135 31.48 -15.46 -2.67
N HIS A 136 31.45 -14.15 -2.57
CA HIS A 136 32.60 -13.37 -2.13
C HIS A 136 32.35 -12.77 -0.77
N TYR A 137 33.34 -12.81 0.11
CA TYR A 137 33.30 -12.11 1.39
C TYR A 137 34.54 -11.22 1.53
N MET A 138 34.35 -10.05 2.13
CA MET A 138 35.39 -9.08 2.40
C MET A 138 35.25 -8.57 3.85
N PRO A 139 36.13 -9.01 4.76
CA PRO A 139 36.18 -8.47 6.10
C PRO A 139 36.90 -7.11 6.07
N GLU A 140 36.18 -6.03 6.40
CA GLU A 140 36.70 -4.67 6.59
C GLU A 140 36.68 -4.35 8.09
N LEU A 141 37.57 -5.01 8.87
CA LEU A 141 37.54 -4.94 10.34
C LEU A 141 37.88 -3.55 10.88
N ASP A 142 38.64 -2.72 10.15
CA ASP A 142 38.86 -1.31 10.50
C ASP A 142 37.56 -0.51 10.53
N ALA A 143 36.63 -0.84 9.64
CA ALA A 143 35.33 -0.23 9.53
C ALA A 143 34.25 -1.01 10.31
N GLN A 144 34.65 -2.07 11.05
CA GLN A 144 33.75 -3.00 11.73
C GLN A 144 32.67 -3.56 10.79
N ARG A 145 33.08 -3.98 9.58
CA ARG A 145 32.17 -4.48 8.53
C ARG A 145 32.59 -5.84 8.01
N LEU A 146 31.59 -6.66 7.70
CA LEU A 146 31.72 -7.87 6.91
C LEU A 146 30.81 -7.73 5.68
N LYS A 147 31.42 -7.59 4.50
CA LYS A 147 30.69 -7.58 3.24
C LYS A 147 30.58 -8.98 2.68
N LEU A 148 29.38 -9.41 2.40
CA LEU A 148 29.03 -10.69 1.78
C LEU A 148 28.33 -10.41 0.45
N THR A 149 28.81 -11.03 -0.62
CA THR A 149 28.17 -10.93 -1.93
C THR A 149 27.66 -12.31 -2.32
N PHE A 150 26.34 -12.45 -2.41
CA PHE A 150 25.68 -13.69 -2.81
C PHE A 150 25.00 -13.52 -4.16
N PRO A 151 24.99 -14.58 -5.01
CA PRO A 151 24.15 -14.60 -6.21
C PRO A 151 22.67 -14.39 -5.84
N GLN A 152 21.94 -13.61 -6.64
CA GLN A 152 20.54 -13.31 -6.34
C GLN A 152 19.63 -14.55 -6.29
N ALA A 153 19.98 -15.61 -6.99
CA ALA A 153 19.23 -16.85 -7.02
C ALA A 153 19.14 -17.55 -5.66
N ILE A 154 20.13 -17.32 -4.78
CA ILE A 154 20.20 -17.97 -3.47
C ILE A 154 19.71 -17.07 -2.32
N ILE A 155 19.47 -15.80 -2.58
CA ILE A 155 18.92 -14.88 -1.57
C ILE A 155 17.40 -14.98 -1.57
N LYS A 156 16.83 -15.16 -0.38
CA LYS A 156 15.40 -14.98 -0.18
C LYS A 156 15.08 -13.51 -0.43
N ARG A 157 14.26 -13.22 -1.41
CA ARG A 157 13.80 -11.87 -1.71
C ARG A 157 12.71 -11.50 -0.69
N ASP A 158 13.11 -11.07 0.49
CA ASP A 158 12.16 -10.39 1.36
C ASP A 158 11.88 -9.01 0.77
N ALA A 159 10.62 -8.64 0.78
CA ALA A 159 10.21 -7.35 0.25
C ALA A 159 10.86 -6.22 1.06
N ARG A 160 11.17 -5.11 0.39
CA ARG A 160 11.74 -3.93 1.03
C ARG A 160 10.82 -3.44 2.15
N GLY A 161 11.40 -3.21 3.35
CA GLY A 161 10.63 -2.81 4.53
C GLY A 161 9.91 -3.96 5.24
N TYR A 162 10.21 -5.21 4.90
CA TYR A 162 9.67 -6.35 5.64
C TYR A 162 10.17 -6.34 7.08
N ILE A 163 9.24 -6.32 8.01
CA ILE A 163 9.49 -6.48 9.43
C ILE A 163 8.97 -7.86 9.83
N PRO A 164 9.84 -8.78 10.28
CA PRO A 164 9.40 -10.11 10.66
C PRO A 164 8.43 -10.06 11.84
N PRO A 165 7.44 -10.96 11.88
CA PRO A 165 6.38 -10.97 12.91
C PRO A 165 6.89 -11.05 14.35
N GLU A 166 8.09 -11.59 14.55
CA GLU A 166 8.75 -11.69 15.88
C GLU A 166 9.15 -10.32 16.45
N GLN A 167 9.28 -9.31 15.58
CA GLN A 167 9.59 -7.93 15.97
C GLN A 167 8.33 -7.07 16.14
N TRP A 168 7.14 -7.62 15.88
CA TRP A 168 5.90 -6.88 16.03
C TRP A 168 5.55 -6.70 17.50
N ASP A 169 5.28 -5.46 17.89
CA ASP A 169 4.91 -5.10 19.25
C ASP A 169 3.39 -4.95 19.38
N ASN A 170 2.83 -5.58 20.39
CA ASN A 170 1.41 -5.41 20.73
C ASN A 170 1.08 -4.04 21.34
N GLY A 171 2.07 -3.21 21.60
CA GLY A 171 1.92 -1.93 22.27
C GLY A 171 1.61 -2.06 23.78
N ILE A 172 1.38 -0.93 24.42
CA ILE A 172 1.14 -0.86 25.86
C ILE A 172 -0.33 -1.08 26.21
N THR A 173 -0.59 -1.58 27.42
CA THR A 173 -1.94 -1.53 28.00
C THR A 173 -2.31 -0.07 28.24
N ALA A 174 -3.41 0.37 27.63
CA ALA A 174 -3.83 1.77 27.68
C ALA A 174 -5.35 1.90 27.65
N PHE A 175 -5.85 2.91 28.36
CA PHE A 175 -7.21 3.43 28.19
C PHE A 175 -7.15 4.68 27.31
N LEU A 176 -8.04 4.75 26.31
CA LEU A 176 -8.15 5.84 25.35
C LEU A 176 -9.53 6.46 25.46
N LEU A 177 -9.59 7.78 25.51
CA LEU A 177 -10.87 8.51 25.45
C LEU A 177 -10.68 9.74 24.58
N ASN A 178 -11.36 9.72 23.43
CA ASN A 178 -11.49 10.89 22.57
C ASN A 178 -12.91 11.42 22.68
N TYR A 179 -13.05 12.72 22.80
CA TYR A 179 -14.34 13.37 22.83
C TYR A 179 -14.33 14.60 21.93
N ASP A 180 -15.47 14.88 21.34
CA ASP A 180 -15.74 16.08 20.55
C ASP A 180 -17.11 16.63 20.95
N PHE A 181 -17.12 17.84 21.46
CA PHE A 181 -18.34 18.52 21.90
C PHE A 181 -18.61 19.73 21.03
N SER A 182 -19.80 19.80 20.47
CA SER A 182 -20.30 20.96 19.76
C SER A 182 -21.66 21.40 20.26
N GLY A 183 -21.90 22.71 20.21
CA GLY A 183 -23.16 23.27 20.64
C GLY A 183 -23.53 24.53 19.85
N ASN A 184 -24.78 24.66 19.53
CA ASN A 184 -25.35 25.86 18.93
C ASN A 184 -26.49 26.40 19.81
N ASN A 185 -26.52 27.71 19.98
CA ASN A 185 -27.56 28.41 20.71
C ASN A 185 -28.07 29.60 19.84
N ASP A 186 -29.17 29.38 19.16
CA ASP A 186 -29.83 30.39 18.35
C ASP A 186 -30.80 31.21 19.20
N ARG A 187 -30.63 32.54 19.15
CA ARG A 187 -31.47 33.52 19.83
C ARG A 187 -32.19 34.37 18.78
N GLY A 188 -33.24 33.83 18.20
CA GLY A 188 -34.14 34.54 17.27
C GLY A 188 -35.60 34.29 17.63
N ASP A 189 -36.49 34.62 16.70
CA ASP A 189 -37.94 34.36 16.85
C ASP A 189 -38.28 32.88 17.07
N TYR A 190 -37.35 31.99 16.66
CA TYR A 190 -37.36 30.57 16.95
C TYR A 190 -36.04 30.20 17.64
N SER A 191 -35.98 30.32 18.98
CA SER A 191 -34.82 29.95 19.74
C SER A 191 -34.59 28.43 19.70
N SER A 192 -33.43 28.00 19.27
CA SER A 192 -33.03 26.58 19.28
C SER A 192 -31.69 26.37 19.95
N ASN A 193 -31.62 25.37 20.82
CA ASN A 193 -30.38 24.95 21.46
C ASN A 193 -30.12 23.50 21.07
N ASN A 194 -29.00 23.25 20.38
CA ASN A 194 -28.59 21.92 20.01
C ASN A 194 -27.22 21.66 20.57
N TYR A 195 -27.06 20.53 21.26
CA TYR A 195 -25.80 20.07 21.81
C TYR A 195 -25.50 18.67 21.30
N TYR A 196 -24.28 18.41 20.96
CA TYR A 196 -23.80 17.15 20.44
C TYR A 196 -22.46 16.79 21.08
N LEU A 197 -22.34 15.58 21.59
CA LEU A 197 -21.11 15.03 22.15
C LEU A 197 -20.80 13.68 21.49
N ASN A 198 -19.64 13.59 20.92
CA ASN A 198 -19.04 12.39 20.35
C ASN A 198 -18.10 11.77 21.39
N LEU A 199 -18.27 10.50 21.67
CA LEU A 199 -17.42 9.75 22.60
C LEU A 199 -16.84 8.54 21.90
N ARG A 200 -15.51 8.43 21.89
CA ARG A 200 -14.79 7.25 21.39
C ARG A 200 -13.88 6.74 22.51
N ALA A 201 -14.30 5.68 23.17
CA ALA A 201 -13.55 5.02 24.20
C ALA A 201 -12.80 3.81 23.66
N GLY A 202 -11.63 3.52 24.22
CA GLY A 202 -10.84 2.36 23.84
C GLY A 202 -10.03 1.80 24.99
N ILE A 203 -9.84 0.48 24.95
CA ILE A 203 -8.95 -0.22 25.91
C ILE A 203 -8.06 -1.16 25.10
N ASN A 204 -6.75 -1.09 25.36
CA ASN A 204 -5.77 -2.01 24.82
C ASN A 204 -5.28 -2.91 25.95
N ILE A 205 -5.34 -4.23 25.76
CA ILE A 205 -4.83 -5.23 26.71
C ILE A 205 -4.13 -6.33 25.92
N GLY A 206 -2.81 -6.39 25.97
CA GLY A 206 -2.03 -7.31 25.15
C GLY A 206 -2.39 -7.17 23.67
N ALA A 207 -2.73 -8.25 23.00
CA ALA A 207 -3.12 -8.24 21.57
C ALA A 207 -4.58 -7.80 21.32
N TRP A 208 -5.37 -7.56 22.35
CA TRP A 208 -6.76 -7.19 22.20
C TRP A 208 -6.98 -5.68 22.21
N ARG A 209 -7.90 -5.20 21.36
CA ARG A 209 -8.28 -3.80 21.17
C ARG A 209 -9.79 -3.68 21.28
N PHE A 210 -10.30 -3.21 22.40
CA PHE A 210 -11.71 -2.84 22.54
C PHE A 210 -11.89 -1.38 22.11
N ARG A 211 -12.94 -1.13 21.33
CA ARG A 211 -13.33 0.21 20.88
C ARG A 211 -14.84 0.36 21.03
N ASP A 212 -15.24 1.46 21.61
CA ASP A 212 -16.65 1.88 21.74
C ASP A 212 -16.85 3.27 21.15
N TYR A 213 -17.91 3.42 20.40
CA TYR A 213 -18.32 4.67 19.82
C TYR A 213 -19.77 4.96 20.22
N SER A 214 -19.99 6.05 20.95
CA SER A 214 -21.29 6.51 21.43
C SER A 214 -21.47 8.00 21.16
N THR A 215 -22.68 8.43 20.94
CA THR A 215 -23.03 9.84 20.74
C THR A 215 -24.08 10.26 21.73
N TRP A 216 -23.97 11.48 22.22
CA TRP A 216 -25.01 12.10 22.98
C TRP A 216 -25.50 13.37 22.27
N SER A 217 -26.82 13.50 22.12
CA SER A 217 -27.44 14.68 21.49
C SER A 217 -28.56 15.21 22.34
N ARG A 218 -28.73 16.53 22.35
CA ARG A 218 -29.85 17.22 22.99
C ARG A 218 -30.32 18.40 22.15
N GLY A 219 -31.56 18.42 21.77
CA GLY A 219 -32.23 19.57 21.12
C GLY A 219 -33.08 20.39 22.11
N SER A 220 -33.53 21.57 21.68
CA SER A 220 -34.33 22.52 22.50
C SER A 220 -35.56 21.89 23.14
N ASN A 221 -36.22 20.98 22.43
CA ASN A 221 -37.51 20.37 22.84
C ASN A 221 -37.36 18.86 23.09
N SER A 222 -36.14 18.35 23.20
CA SER A 222 -35.89 16.93 23.44
C SER A 222 -35.03 16.72 24.67
N ALA A 223 -35.34 15.68 25.45
CA ALA A 223 -34.42 15.19 26.47
C ALA A 223 -33.12 14.71 25.83
N GLY A 224 -32.01 14.90 26.53
CA GLY A 224 -30.73 14.37 26.04
C GLY A 224 -30.81 12.85 25.80
N LYS A 225 -30.39 12.40 24.60
CA LYS A 225 -30.37 11.00 24.21
C LYS A 225 -28.92 10.55 24.04
N LEU A 226 -28.51 9.52 24.79
CA LEU A 226 -27.27 8.79 24.54
C LEU A 226 -27.60 7.65 23.57
N GLU A 227 -26.88 7.60 22.47
CA GLU A 227 -27.04 6.57 21.45
C GLU A 227 -25.71 5.82 21.28
N HIS A 228 -25.79 4.52 21.46
CA HIS A 228 -24.67 3.63 21.22
C HIS A 228 -24.58 3.32 19.73
N ILE A 229 -23.44 3.65 19.11
CA ILE A 229 -23.22 3.47 17.67
C ILE A 229 -22.58 2.10 17.38
N SER A 230 -21.45 1.79 18.03
CA SER A 230 -20.76 0.52 17.79
C SER A 230 -19.80 0.17 18.90
N SER A 231 -19.69 -1.13 19.21
CA SER A 231 -18.61 -1.68 20.03
C SER A 231 -17.92 -2.81 19.27
N THR A 232 -16.59 -2.75 19.23
CA THR A 232 -15.78 -3.77 18.58
C THR A 232 -14.66 -4.25 19.49
N LEU A 233 -14.36 -5.54 19.42
CA LEU A 233 -13.18 -6.16 20.00
C LEU A 233 -12.34 -6.76 18.88
N GLN A 234 -11.14 -6.24 18.69
CA GLN A 234 -10.27 -6.59 17.58
C GLN A 234 -9.00 -7.27 18.06
N ARG A 235 -8.51 -8.19 17.24
CA ARG A 235 -7.24 -8.87 17.45
C ARG A 235 -6.60 -9.25 16.13
N VAL A 236 -5.30 -9.00 16.01
CA VAL A 236 -4.46 -9.45 14.91
C VAL A 236 -4.19 -10.96 15.06
N ILE A 237 -4.37 -11.71 13.97
CA ILE A 237 -4.06 -13.15 13.85
C ILE A 237 -2.86 -13.30 12.92
N ILE A 238 -1.67 -13.22 13.48
CA ILE A 238 -0.40 -13.18 12.74
C ILE A 238 -0.23 -14.32 11.73
N PRO A 239 -0.48 -15.61 12.06
CA PRO A 239 -0.28 -16.71 11.10
C PRO A 239 -1.11 -16.60 9.82
N PHE A 240 -2.26 -15.96 9.90
CA PHE A 240 -3.16 -15.75 8.76
C PHE A 240 -3.04 -14.36 8.15
N ARG A 241 -2.16 -13.49 8.68
CA ARG A 241 -2.05 -12.09 8.28
C ARG A 241 -3.43 -11.43 8.19
N SER A 242 -4.21 -11.57 9.25
CA SER A 242 -5.60 -11.16 9.28
C SER A 242 -5.96 -10.47 10.58
N GLU A 243 -7.05 -9.70 10.54
CA GLU A 243 -7.68 -9.12 11.71
C GLU A 243 -8.99 -9.85 12.02
N LEU A 244 -9.13 -10.29 13.27
CA LEU A 244 -10.37 -10.80 13.82
C LEU A 244 -11.10 -9.64 14.50
N THR A 245 -12.31 -9.35 14.06
CA THR A 245 -13.21 -8.35 14.66
C THR A 245 -14.45 -9.03 15.22
N LEU A 246 -14.76 -8.78 16.49
CA LEU A 246 -15.97 -9.25 17.18
C LEU A 246 -16.82 -8.04 17.56
N GLY A 247 -18.12 -8.11 17.37
CA GLY A 247 -19.06 -7.04 17.72
C GLY A 247 -19.71 -6.35 16.52
N ASP A 248 -19.89 -5.03 16.59
CA ASP A 248 -20.55 -4.23 15.55
C ASP A 248 -19.56 -3.84 14.47
N THR A 249 -19.69 -4.41 13.28
CA THR A 249 -18.76 -4.21 12.16
C THR A 249 -19.50 -4.17 10.82
N TRP A 250 -18.74 -4.02 9.74
CA TRP A 250 -19.24 -4.06 8.37
C TRP A 250 -18.60 -5.24 7.64
N SER A 251 -19.39 -5.93 6.82
CA SER A 251 -18.84 -6.93 5.90
C SER A 251 -17.93 -6.26 4.85
N SER A 252 -17.05 -7.02 4.21
CA SER A 252 -16.25 -6.54 3.09
C SER A 252 -17.13 -6.00 1.95
N SER A 253 -16.62 -5.02 1.21
CA SER A 253 -17.27 -4.42 0.04
C SER A 253 -16.56 -4.73 -1.28
N ASP A 254 -15.61 -5.64 -1.28
CA ASP A 254 -14.80 -5.93 -2.46
C ASP A 254 -15.62 -6.63 -3.56
N VAL A 255 -16.41 -7.64 -3.18
CA VAL A 255 -17.23 -8.44 -4.10
C VAL A 255 -18.71 -8.09 -4.00
N PHE A 256 -19.26 -8.09 -2.79
CA PHE A 256 -20.66 -7.72 -2.52
C PHE A 256 -20.80 -6.29 -2.00
N ASP A 257 -22.00 -5.77 -1.97
CA ASP A 257 -22.29 -4.54 -1.24
C ASP A 257 -22.14 -4.80 0.27
N SER A 258 -21.40 -3.92 0.97
CA SER A 258 -21.16 -4.03 2.41
C SER A 258 -22.46 -3.89 3.21
N VAL A 259 -22.60 -4.69 4.24
CA VAL A 259 -23.72 -4.66 5.17
C VAL A 259 -23.24 -4.55 6.62
N SER A 260 -23.97 -3.82 7.44
CA SER A 260 -23.69 -3.70 8.87
C SER A 260 -24.14 -4.95 9.60
N ILE A 261 -23.29 -5.46 10.48
CA ILE A 261 -23.53 -6.68 11.23
C ILE A 261 -23.13 -6.52 12.71
N ARG A 262 -23.71 -7.36 13.53
CA ARG A 262 -23.21 -7.69 14.87
C ARG A 262 -22.80 -9.15 14.88
N GLY A 263 -21.51 -9.41 14.96
CA GLY A 263 -21.02 -10.78 14.83
C GLY A 263 -19.51 -10.89 14.82
N ILE A 264 -19.00 -11.75 13.96
CA ILE A 264 -17.59 -12.10 13.81
C ILE A 264 -17.17 -11.82 12.38
N LYS A 265 -16.07 -11.11 12.20
CA LYS A 265 -15.41 -10.90 10.92
C LYS A 265 -13.94 -11.29 11.04
N LEU A 266 -13.46 -12.09 10.10
CA LEU A 266 -12.04 -12.37 9.88
C LEU A 266 -11.70 -11.93 8.46
N GLU A 267 -10.77 -10.99 8.33
CA GLU A 267 -10.33 -10.51 7.04
C GLU A 267 -8.82 -10.37 6.98
N SER A 268 -8.25 -10.61 5.80
CA SER A 268 -6.83 -10.36 5.54
C SER A 268 -6.53 -8.86 5.70
N ASP A 269 -5.44 -8.55 6.42
CA ASP A 269 -5.00 -7.18 6.64
C ASP A 269 -3.75 -6.89 5.80
N GLU A 270 -3.92 -6.08 4.76
CA GLU A 270 -2.81 -5.69 3.88
C GLU A 270 -1.77 -4.82 4.59
N ASN A 271 -2.10 -4.20 5.75
CA ASN A 271 -1.13 -3.46 6.55
C ASN A 271 -0.09 -4.37 7.22
N MET A 272 -0.34 -5.68 7.30
CA MET A 272 0.63 -6.68 7.75
C MET A 272 1.62 -7.10 6.65
N LEU A 273 1.42 -6.62 5.43
CA LEU A 273 2.35 -6.79 4.33
C LEU A 273 3.31 -5.59 4.29
N PRO A 274 4.54 -5.77 3.83
CA PRO A 274 5.39 -4.64 3.47
C PRO A 274 4.66 -3.72 2.48
N ASP A 275 4.91 -2.41 2.58
CA ASP A 275 4.29 -1.41 1.69
C ASP A 275 4.47 -1.76 0.20
N SER A 276 5.61 -2.38 -0.14
CA SER A 276 5.91 -2.84 -1.48
C SER A 276 5.07 -4.03 -1.95
N GLN A 277 4.41 -4.75 -1.04
CA GLN A 277 3.57 -5.92 -1.35
C GLN A 277 2.07 -5.66 -1.15
N SER A 278 1.69 -4.58 -0.47
CA SER A 278 0.28 -4.22 -0.32
C SER A 278 -0.29 -3.70 -1.66
N GLY A 279 -1.50 -4.10 -2.02
CA GLY A 279 -2.15 -3.72 -3.27
C GLY A 279 -1.44 -4.21 -4.54
N PHE A 280 -1.87 -3.72 -5.70
CA PHE A 280 -1.31 -4.08 -7.00
C PHE A 280 -0.16 -3.15 -7.41
N ALA A 281 0.97 -3.73 -7.83
CA ALA A 281 1.99 -3.08 -8.66
C ALA A 281 2.57 -4.09 -9.67
N PRO A 282 2.90 -3.66 -10.88
CA PRO A 282 3.43 -4.55 -11.90
C PRO A 282 4.84 -5.01 -11.53
N THR A 283 5.18 -6.23 -11.94
CA THR A 283 6.52 -6.75 -11.82
C THR A 283 7.40 -6.20 -12.94
N VAL A 284 8.57 -5.64 -12.57
CA VAL A 284 9.55 -5.14 -13.53
C VAL A 284 10.58 -6.22 -13.80
N ARG A 285 10.74 -6.63 -15.06
CA ARG A 285 11.72 -7.64 -15.50
C ARG A 285 12.71 -7.03 -16.49
N GLY A 286 13.98 -7.40 -16.37
CA GLY A 286 15.03 -6.92 -17.26
C GLY A 286 16.26 -7.81 -17.25
N ILE A 287 17.27 -7.43 -18.03
CA ILE A 287 18.56 -8.11 -18.08
C ILE A 287 19.65 -7.06 -17.88
N ALA A 288 20.50 -7.24 -16.88
CA ALA A 288 21.70 -6.47 -16.67
C ALA A 288 22.87 -7.20 -17.35
N LYS A 289 23.62 -6.52 -18.22
CA LYS A 289 24.78 -7.10 -18.92
C LYS A 289 26.02 -7.14 -18.05
N SER A 290 26.12 -6.18 -17.14
CA SER A 290 27.16 -6.05 -16.13
C SER A 290 26.51 -5.77 -14.77
N ARG A 291 27.28 -5.47 -13.74
CA ARG A 291 26.71 -4.89 -12.50
C ARG A 291 26.07 -3.55 -12.85
N ALA A 292 24.75 -3.48 -12.78
CA ALA A 292 23.98 -2.34 -13.24
C ALA A 292 23.19 -1.69 -12.11
N GLN A 293 23.05 -0.37 -12.18
CA GLN A 293 22.09 0.38 -11.37
C GLN A 293 20.74 0.39 -12.09
N VAL A 294 19.70 -0.17 -11.46
CA VAL A 294 18.34 -0.13 -11.95
C VAL A 294 17.58 0.96 -11.21
N THR A 295 17.08 1.94 -11.94
CA THR A 295 16.28 3.05 -11.42
C THR A 295 14.89 3.02 -12.03
N ILE A 296 13.85 3.02 -11.20
CA ILE A 296 12.46 3.06 -11.64
C ILE A 296 11.88 4.42 -11.24
N LYS A 297 11.36 5.11 -12.23
CA LYS A 297 10.70 6.41 -12.04
C LYS A 297 9.23 6.30 -12.41
N GLN A 298 8.41 7.09 -11.73
CA GLN A 298 7.02 7.31 -12.09
C GLN A 298 6.75 8.81 -12.10
N ASN A 299 6.16 9.31 -13.19
CA ASN A 299 5.91 10.74 -13.38
C ASN A 299 7.17 11.62 -13.15
N GLY A 300 8.36 11.10 -13.51
CA GLY A 300 9.65 11.78 -13.35
C GLY A 300 10.29 11.64 -11.96
N TYR A 301 9.59 11.11 -10.95
CA TYR A 301 10.13 10.88 -9.61
C TYR A 301 10.66 9.45 -9.46
N VAL A 302 11.83 9.31 -8.84
CA VAL A 302 12.40 7.99 -8.52
C VAL A 302 11.56 7.35 -7.40
N ILE A 303 10.95 6.19 -7.70
CA ILE A 303 10.18 5.40 -6.74
C ILE A 303 10.95 4.19 -6.23
N TYR A 304 11.95 3.73 -7.01
CA TYR A 304 12.77 2.58 -6.67
C TYR A 304 14.15 2.68 -7.32
N GLN A 305 15.18 2.30 -6.58
CA GLN A 305 16.54 2.22 -7.10
C GLN A 305 17.29 1.10 -6.40
N THR A 306 17.98 0.29 -7.18
CA THR A 306 18.80 -0.82 -6.66
C THR A 306 19.96 -1.14 -7.59
N TYR A 307 20.92 -1.94 -7.11
CA TYR A 307 21.99 -2.50 -7.92
C TYR A 307 21.72 -3.97 -8.18
N MET A 308 21.88 -4.38 -9.44
CA MET A 308 21.66 -5.75 -9.90
C MET A 308 22.98 -6.35 -10.41
N PRO A 309 23.28 -7.61 -10.08
CA PRO A 309 24.37 -8.34 -10.69
C PRO A 309 24.07 -8.64 -12.17
N PRO A 310 25.08 -9.05 -12.97
CA PRO A 310 24.86 -9.48 -14.33
C PRO A 310 23.84 -10.62 -14.40
N GLY A 311 22.95 -10.56 -15.38
CA GLY A 311 21.93 -11.59 -15.61
C GLY A 311 20.50 -11.06 -15.62
N PRO A 312 19.51 -11.94 -15.78
CA PRO A 312 18.10 -11.59 -15.71
C PRO A 312 17.73 -11.20 -14.27
N PHE A 313 16.93 -10.15 -14.13
CA PHE A 313 16.41 -9.71 -12.84
C PHE A 313 14.89 -9.52 -12.88
N GLU A 314 14.28 -9.62 -11.73
CA GLU A 314 12.86 -9.38 -11.49
C GLU A 314 12.70 -8.56 -10.22
N ILE A 315 11.93 -7.45 -10.32
CA ILE A 315 11.56 -6.58 -9.20
C ILE A 315 10.05 -6.67 -9.03
N SER A 316 9.62 -7.36 -7.98
CA SER A 316 8.21 -7.59 -7.64
C SER A 316 7.79 -6.84 -6.35
N ASP A 317 8.72 -6.12 -5.73
CA ASP A 317 8.55 -5.43 -4.45
C ASP A 317 8.44 -3.90 -4.61
N LEU A 318 7.77 -3.45 -5.67
CA LEU A 318 7.47 -2.03 -5.86
C LEU A 318 6.33 -1.61 -4.93
N ASN A 319 6.50 -0.47 -4.26
CA ASN A 319 5.41 0.12 -3.50
C ASN A 319 4.28 0.51 -4.46
N PRO A 320 3.02 0.15 -4.15
CA PRO A 320 1.89 0.63 -4.92
C PRO A 320 1.81 2.15 -4.76
N THR A 321 1.80 2.85 -5.85
CA THR A 321 1.66 4.29 -5.85
C THR A 321 0.20 4.66 -6.08
N SER A 322 -0.31 5.64 -5.36
CA SER A 322 -1.69 6.14 -5.53
C SER A 322 -1.90 6.86 -6.87
N SER A 323 -0.82 7.28 -7.50
CA SER A 323 -0.84 7.88 -8.83
C SER A 323 -0.62 6.77 -9.86
N ALA A 324 -1.65 6.49 -10.65
CA ALA A 324 -1.46 5.69 -11.85
C ALA A 324 -0.53 6.45 -12.82
N GLY A 325 0.31 5.71 -13.53
CA GLY A 325 1.27 6.26 -14.47
C GLY A 325 2.35 5.24 -14.77
N ASP A 326 2.74 5.14 -16.05
CA ASP A 326 3.73 4.17 -16.48
C ASP A 326 5.05 4.32 -15.73
N LEU A 327 5.72 3.21 -15.49
CA LEU A 327 7.01 3.15 -14.84
C LEU A 327 8.11 3.24 -15.89
N GLU A 328 8.95 4.27 -15.80
CA GLU A 328 10.17 4.38 -16.59
C GLU A 328 11.29 3.62 -15.89
N VAL A 329 11.80 2.58 -16.52
CA VAL A 329 12.90 1.75 -16.00
C VAL A 329 14.17 2.09 -16.72
N THR A 330 15.18 2.56 -16.00
CA THR A 330 16.51 2.85 -16.51
C THR A 330 17.50 1.84 -15.93
N ILE A 331 18.17 1.09 -16.78
CA ILE A 331 19.30 0.21 -16.43
C ILE A 331 20.59 0.92 -16.84
N LYS A 332 21.39 1.31 -15.88
CA LYS A 332 22.69 1.92 -16.09
C LYS A 332 23.79 0.91 -15.79
N GLU A 333 24.50 0.49 -16.81
CA GLU A 333 25.57 -0.50 -16.74
C GLU A 333 26.89 0.08 -16.19
N SER A 334 27.84 -0.78 -15.83
CA SER A 334 29.15 -0.36 -15.31
C SER A 334 30.00 0.44 -16.32
N ASP A 335 29.72 0.28 -17.61
CA ASP A 335 30.34 1.06 -18.70
C ASP A 335 29.65 2.40 -18.97
N ASN A 336 28.68 2.79 -18.11
CA ASN A 336 27.79 3.94 -18.25
C ASN A 336 26.84 3.87 -19.45
N SER A 337 26.70 2.75 -20.13
CA SER A 337 25.61 2.56 -21.10
C SER A 337 24.26 2.51 -20.36
N GLU A 338 23.22 3.10 -20.96
CA GLU A 338 21.89 3.16 -20.37
C GLU A 338 20.87 2.50 -21.30
N THR A 339 20.05 1.64 -20.74
CA THR A 339 18.88 1.07 -21.41
C THR A 339 17.63 1.56 -20.69
N VAL A 340 16.71 2.20 -21.44
CA VAL A 340 15.45 2.74 -20.89
C VAL A 340 14.27 2.06 -21.56
N TYR A 341 13.32 1.60 -20.76
CA TYR A 341 12.04 1.07 -21.23
C TYR A 341 10.91 1.39 -20.25
N THR A 342 9.68 1.22 -20.71
CA THR A 342 8.48 1.59 -19.94
C THR A 342 7.69 0.35 -19.57
N VAL A 343 7.27 0.26 -18.30
CA VAL A 343 6.35 -0.75 -17.79
C VAL A 343 5.02 -0.08 -17.49
N PRO A 344 3.93 -0.47 -18.17
CA PRO A 344 2.62 0.13 -17.92
C PRO A 344 2.11 -0.18 -16.51
N TYR A 345 1.52 0.85 -15.87
CA TYR A 345 0.95 0.71 -14.55
C TYR A 345 -0.42 1.38 -14.45
N ALA A 346 -1.45 0.58 -14.20
CA ALA A 346 -2.78 1.03 -13.83
C ALA A 346 -3.34 0.10 -12.75
N ALA A 347 -4.00 0.65 -11.74
CA ALA A 347 -4.56 -0.12 -10.64
C ALA A 347 -6.09 0.05 -10.57
N VAL A 348 -6.81 -1.06 -10.44
CA VAL A 348 -8.20 -1.13 -9.98
C VAL A 348 -8.17 -1.72 -8.58
N PRO A 349 -9.00 -1.27 -7.63
CA PRO A 349 -8.92 -1.71 -6.23
C PRO A 349 -8.96 -3.22 -6.01
N ILE A 350 -9.57 -3.98 -6.95
CA ILE A 350 -9.70 -5.44 -6.85
C ILE A 350 -8.50 -6.21 -7.38
N LEU A 351 -7.55 -5.57 -8.07
CA LEU A 351 -6.37 -6.27 -8.57
C LEU A 351 -5.42 -6.66 -7.45
N GLN A 352 -4.92 -7.90 -7.53
CA GLN A 352 -3.92 -8.45 -6.62
C GLN A 352 -2.67 -8.87 -7.37
N ARG A 353 -1.52 -8.86 -6.70
CA ARG A 353 -0.25 -9.36 -7.23
C ARG A 353 -0.30 -10.86 -7.41
N GLU A 354 0.49 -11.38 -8.33
CA GLU A 354 0.67 -12.82 -8.53
C GLU A 354 1.02 -13.53 -7.22
N GLY A 355 0.29 -14.59 -6.88
CA GLY A 355 0.47 -15.39 -5.68
C GLY A 355 -0.11 -14.78 -4.39
N HIS A 356 -0.59 -13.54 -4.40
CA HIS A 356 -1.23 -12.92 -3.25
C HIS A 356 -2.73 -13.17 -3.23
N SER A 357 -3.26 -13.36 -2.03
CA SER A 357 -4.70 -13.52 -1.81
C SER A 357 -5.21 -12.58 -0.74
N LYS A 358 -6.38 -12.00 -0.98
CA LYS A 358 -7.16 -11.23 -0.02
C LYS A 358 -8.45 -11.98 0.24
N TYR A 359 -8.84 -12.12 1.49
CA TYR A 359 -10.05 -12.85 1.87
C TYR A 359 -10.77 -12.15 3.02
N SER A 360 -12.07 -12.34 3.06
CA SER A 360 -12.92 -11.89 4.17
C SER A 360 -14.01 -12.92 4.44
N THR A 361 -14.22 -13.24 5.70
CA THR A 361 -15.33 -14.10 6.15
C THR A 361 -16.06 -13.40 7.28
N THR A 362 -17.36 -13.26 7.14
CA THR A 362 -18.22 -12.52 8.06
C THR A 362 -19.42 -13.38 8.43
N VAL A 363 -19.68 -13.53 9.73
CA VAL A 363 -20.85 -14.24 10.26
C VAL A 363 -21.46 -13.40 11.37
N GLY A 364 -22.75 -13.15 11.30
CA GLY A 364 -23.41 -12.37 12.33
C GLY A 364 -24.86 -12.06 12.02
N GLN A 365 -25.43 -11.26 12.85
CA GLN A 365 -26.79 -10.76 12.70
C GLN A 365 -26.76 -9.43 11.93
N TYR A 366 -27.59 -9.29 10.90
CA TYR A 366 -27.79 -8.03 10.19
C TYR A 366 -28.20 -6.93 11.17
N ARG A 367 -27.56 -5.77 11.07
CA ARG A 367 -27.83 -4.63 11.93
C ARG A 367 -28.38 -3.49 11.11
N SER A 368 -29.64 -3.17 11.34
CA SER A 368 -30.31 -2.01 10.76
C SER A 368 -30.49 -0.91 11.80
N ASN A 369 -30.47 0.33 11.34
CA ASN A 369 -30.87 1.49 12.12
C ASN A 369 -32.40 1.74 12.05
N SER A 370 -33.13 0.94 11.27
CA SER A 370 -34.58 1.03 11.11
C SER A 370 -35.28 -0.08 11.89
N TYR A 371 -36.30 0.29 12.68
CA TYR A 371 -37.16 -0.67 13.40
C TYR A 371 -38.00 -1.53 12.46
N ASN A 372 -38.15 -1.12 11.20
CA ASN A 372 -38.98 -1.81 10.20
C ASN A 372 -38.17 -2.76 9.31
N GLN A 373 -36.92 -3.04 9.67
CA GLN A 373 -36.11 -4.06 9.04
C GLN A 373 -35.86 -5.24 9.97
N LYS A 374 -35.90 -6.44 9.40
CA LYS A 374 -35.51 -7.69 10.08
C LYS A 374 -34.00 -7.68 10.36
N SER A 375 -33.59 -8.43 11.34
CA SER A 375 -32.18 -8.65 11.66
C SER A 375 -31.81 -10.15 11.49
N PRO A 376 -31.84 -10.67 10.25
CA PRO A 376 -31.53 -12.08 10.01
C PRO A 376 -30.06 -12.37 10.27
N TYR A 377 -29.71 -13.64 10.48
CA TYR A 377 -28.34 -14.07 10.45
C TYR A 377 -27.83 -14.11 9.02
N ILE A 378 -26.60 -13.68 8.84
CA ILE A 378 -25.92 -13.66 7.54
C ILE A 378 -24.55 -14.31 7.63
N PHE A 379 -24.19 -14.94 6.54
CA PHE A 379 -22.84 -15.38 6.24
C PHE A 379 -22.40 -14.71 4.93
N GLN A 380 -21.20 -14.14 4.91
CA GLN A 380 -20.55 -13.64 3.71
C GLN A 380 -19.11 -14.10 3.68
N GLY A 381 -18.69 -14.71 2.58
CA GLY A 381 -17.31 -15.12 2.34
C GLY A 381 -16.85 -14.59 0.98
N GLU A 382 -15.65 -14.02 0.94
CA GLU A 382 -15.03 -13.45 -0.26
C GLU A 382 -13.58 -13.90 -0.36
N LEU A 383 -13.13 -14.16 -1.58
CA LEU A 383 -11.76 -14.48 -1.91
C LEU A 383 -11.36 -13.76 -3.19
N ILE A 384 -10.21 -13.10 -3.16
CA ILE A 384 -9.58 -12.42 -4.29
C ILE A 384 -8.17 -12.99 -4.39
N TRP A 385 -7.79 -13.46 -5.57
CA TRP A 385 -6.52 -14.15 -5.77
C TRP A 385 -5.83 -13.67 -7.04
N GLY A 386 -4.58 -13.20 -6.88
CA GLY A 386 -3.70 -12.82 -7.99
C GLY A 386 -3.10 -14.05 -8.68
N LEU A 387 -3.41 -14.20 -9.95
CA LEU A 387 -2.93 -15.27 -10.83
C LEU A 387 -1.77 -14.76 -11.71
N PRO A 388 -1.02 -15.65 -12.37
CA PRO A 388 -0.06 -15.27 -13.40
C PRO A 388 -0.66 -14.38 -14.50
N TRP A 389 0.20 -13.63 -15.19
CA TRP A 389 -0.13 -12.70 -16.29
C TRP A 389 -0.99 -11.51 -15.89
N ASP A 390 -0.82 -11.01 -14.65
CA ASP A 390 -1.56 -9.85 -14.13
C ASP A 390 -3.08 -10.03 -14.15
N ILE A 391 -3.54 -11.27 -14.03
CA ILE A 391 -4.95 -11.64 -13.89
C ILE A 391 -5.27 -11.76 -12.40
N THR A 392 -6.43 -11.27 -12.00
CA THR A 392 -6.99 -11.48 -10.66
C THR A 392 -8.32 -12.19 -10.78
N ALA A 393 -8.45 -13.38 -10.19
CA ALA A 393 -9.73 -14.05 -10.05
C ALA A 393 -10.33 -13.70 -8.69
N TYR A 394 -11.64 -13.46 -8.65
CA TYR A 394 -12.31 -13.19 -7.39
C TYR A 394 -13.72 -13.72 -7.40
N GLY A 395 -14.24 -13.94 -6.20
CA GLY A 395 -15.60 -14.40 -6.02
C GLY A 395 -16.00 -14.46 -4.57
N GLY A 396 -17.26 -14.79 -4.34
CA GLY A 396 -17.79 -14.89 -2.99
C GLY A 396 -19.17 -15.51 -2.95
N ALA A 397 -19.61 -15.75 -1.72
CA ALA A 397 -20.92 -16.27 -1.41
C ALA A 397 -21.54 -15.47 -0.27
N GLN A 398 -22.84 -15.20 -0.36
CA GLN A 398 -23.61 -14.49 0.66
C GLN A 398 -24.90 -15.29 0.93
N PHE A 399 -25.15 -15.60 2.19
CA PHE A 399 -26.29 -16.40 2.61
C PHE A 399 -27.03 -15.76 3.78
N SER A 400 -28.35 -15.82 3.72
CA SER A 400 -29.25 -15.46 4.80
C SER A 400 -30.51 -16.31 4.70
N GLU A 401 -31.44 -16.17 5.63
CA GLU A 401 -32.72 -16.89 5.62
C GLU A 401 -33.49 -16.71 4.30
N ASP A 402 -33.62 -15.46 3.87
CA ASP A 402 -34.39 -15.05 2.69
C ASP A 402 -33.51 -14.71 1.48
N TYR A 403 -32.17 -14.98 1.53
CA TYR A 403 -31.24 -14.56 0.51
C TYR A 403 -30.07 -15.52 0.30
N ARG A 404 -29.75 -15.77 -0.97
CA ARG A 404 -28.56 -16.54 -1.38
C ARG A 404 -27.97 -15.93 -2.63
N ALA A 405 -26.70 -15.60 -2.59
CA ALA A 405 -25.99 -15.07 -3.76
C ALA A 405 -24.61 -15.71 -3.92
N LEU A 406 -24.21 -15.86 -5.18
CA LEU A 406 -22.87 -16.25 -5.58
C LEU A 406 -22.35 -15.22 -6.59
N ALA A 407 -21.11 -14.82 -6.42
CA ALA A 407 -20.44 -13.87 -7.32
C ALA A 407 -19.13 -14.48 -7.82
N LEU A 408 -18.84 -14.26 -9.09
CA LEU A 408 -17.56 -14.60 -9.74
C LEU A 408 -17.13 -13.46 -10.64
N GLY A 409 -15.85 -13.16 -10.65
CA GLY A 409 -15.30 -12.08 -11.45
C GLY A 409 -13.83 -12.28 -11.79
N LEU A 410 -13.39 -11.49 -12.75
CA LEU A 410 -12.00 -11.41 -13.21
C LEU A 410 -11.58 -9.95 -13.32
N GLY A 411 -10.38 -9.68 -12.85
CA GLY A 411 -9.67 -8.43 -13.03
C GLY A 411 -8.48 -8.62 -13.96
N LEU A 412 -8.22 -7.66 -14.81
CA LEU A 412 -7.18 -7.70 -15.82
C LEU A 412 -6.41 -6.38 -15.83
N ASN A 413 -5.09 -6.46 -15.79
CA ASN A 413 -4.23 -5.34 -16.12
C ASN A 413 -3.94 -5.36 -17.62
N LEU A 414 -4.47 -4.38 -18.36
CA LEU A 414 -4.33 -4.26 -19.81
C LEU A 414 -3.13 -3.38 -20.20
N GLY A 415 -2.22 -3.13 -19.26
CA GLY A 415 -1.03 -2.33 -19.48
C GLY A 415 -1.36 -0.90 -19.90
N VAL A 416 -0.89 -0.49 -21.07
CA VAL A 416 -1.10 0.88 -21.60
C VAL A 416 -2.58 1.26 -21.77
N PHE A 417 -3.48 0.29 -21.83
CA PHE A 417 -4.93 0.52 -21.92
C PHE A 417 -5.61 0.67 -20.54
N GLY A 418 -4.84 0.56 -19.44
CA GLY A 418 -5.39 0.65 -18.10
C GLY A 418 -5.74 -0.70 -17.49
N ALA A 419 -6.59 -0.69 -16.49
CA ALA A 419 -7.03 -1.89 -15.79
C ALA A 419 -8.55 -1.99 -15.76
N THR A 420 -9.06 -3.20 -15.82
CA THR A 420 -10.49 -3.47 -15.84
C THR A 420 -10.86 -4.66 -14.97
N SER A 421 -12.09 -4.67 -14.47
CA SER A 421 -12.68 -5.87 -13.89
C SER A 421 -14.13 -6.04 -14.33
N PHE A 422 -14.54 -7.30 -14.38
CA PHE A 422 -15.90 -7.70 -14.69
C PHE A 422 -16.33 -8.83 -13.76
N ASP A 423 -17.52 -8.71 -13.21
CA ASP A 423 -18.13 -9.77 -12.39
C ASP A 423 -19.62 -9.94 -12.65
N VAL A 424 -20.07 -11.12 -12.28
CA VAL A 424 -21.47 -11.53 -12.34
C VAL A 424 -21.87 -12.06 -10.97
N THR A 425 -22.94 -11.52 -10.42
CA THR A 425 -23.56 -12.00 -9.19
C THR A 425 -24.93 -12.58 -9.52
N GLN A 426 -25.14 -13.84 -9.18
CA GLN A 426 -26.44 -14.53 -9.23
C GLN A 426 -27.07 -14.49 -7.85
N ALA A 427 -28.29 -13.99 -7.72
CA ALA A 427 -29.01 -13.92 -6.46
C ALA A 427 -30.37 -14.58 -6.54
N ASN A 428 -30.75 -15.28 -5.47
CA ASN A 428 -32.07 -15.80 -5.19
C ASN A 428 -32.55 -15.15 -3.90
N SER A 429 -33.71 -14.52 -3.95
CA SER A 429 -34.27 -13.73 -2.86
C SER A 429 -35.74 -14.01 -2.63
N SER A 430 -36.16 -13.97 -1.36
CA SER A 430 -37.57 -13.99 -0.97
C SER A 430 -37.90 -12.64 -0.34
N LEU A 431 -38.90 -11.95 -0.88
CA LEU A 431 -39.35 -10.67 -0.35
C LEU A 431 -40.43 -10.85 0.73
N VAL A 432 -40.73 -9.77 1.45
CA VAL A 432 -41.66 -9.80 2.57
C VAL A 432 -43.10 -10.21 2.20
N ASP A 433 -43.48 -10.02 0.92
CA ASP A 433 -44.76 -10.47 0.39
C ASP A 433 -44.80 -11.98 0.05
N GLY A 434 -43.75 -12.69 0.35
CA GLY A 434 -43.57 -14.11 0.04
C GLY A 434 -43.17 -14.41 -1.40
N SER A 435 -43.03 -13.40 -2.24
CA SER A 435 -42.58 -13.57 -3.63
C SER A 435 -41.13 -13.99 -3.69
N LYS A 436 -40.83 -14.98 -4.56
CA LYS A 436 -39.47 -15.48 -4.79
C LYS A 436 -38.95 -14.93 -6.11
N HIS A 437 -37.77 -14.40 -6.08
CA HIS A 437 -37.13 -13.77 -7.22
C HIS A 437 -35.75 -14.37 -7.47
N GLN A 438 -35.37 -14.41 -8.75
CA GLN A 438 -34.05 -14.79 -9.20
C GLN A 438 -33.56 -13.77 -10.21
N GLY A 439 -32.34 -13.30 -10.01
CA GLY A 439 -31.77 -12.32 -10.91
C GLY A 439 -30.24 -12.31 -10.92
N GLN A 440 -29.72 -11.57 -11.86
CA GLN A 440 -28.29 -11.40 -12.06
C GLN A 440 -27.92 -9.93 -12.04
N SER A 441 -26.73 -9.65 -11.49
CA SER A 441 -26.09 -8.34 -11.55
C SER A 441 -24.75 -8.46 -12.25
N TYR A 442 -24.50 -7.58 -13.20
CA TYR A 442 -23.27 -7.48 -13.95
C TYR A 442 -22.57 -6.19 -13.57
N ARG A 443 -21.31 -6.27 -13.10
CA ARG A 443 -20.52 -5.09 -12.74
C ARG A 443 -19.29 -5.02 -13.63
N PHE A 444 -19.01 -3.84 -14.14
CA PHE A 444 -17.82 -3.53 -14.93
C PHE A 444 -17.14 -2.33 -14.30
N LEU A 445 -15.84 -2.41 -14.06
CA LEU A 445 -15.01 -1.33 -13.56
C LEU A 445 -13.83 -1.12 -14.50
N TYR A 446 -13.45 0.13 -14.68
CA TYR A 446 -12.30 0.52 -15.50
C TYR A 446 -11.55 1.66 -14.81
N SER A 447 -10.22 1.59 -14.84
CA SER A 447 -9.34 2.63 -14.31
C SER A 447 -8.18 2.88 -15.28
N LYS A 448 -7.86 4.12 -15.52
CA LYS A 448 -6.68 4.53 -16.29
C LYS A 448 -6.17 5.88 -15.84
N SER A 449 -4.84 6.07 -15.89
CA SER A 449 -4.20 7.36 -15.79
C SER A 449 -3.51 7.73 -17.11
N LEU A 450 -3.61 8.98 -17.49
CA LEU A 450 -2.93 9.56 -18.65
C LEU A 450 -1.72 10.35 -18.15
N VAL A 451 -0.54 9.76 -18.24
CA VAL A 451 0.72 10.33 -17.71
C VAL A 451 1.06 11.68 -18.35
N GLN A 452 0.81 11.83 -19.64
CA GLN A 452 1.16 13.04 -20.41
C GLN A 452 0.46 14.30 -19.90
N THR A 453 -0.77 14.16 -19.40
CA THR A 453 -1.59 15.27 -18.91
C THR A 453 -1.76 15.26 -17.39
N GLY A 454 -1.32 14.20 -16.72
CA GLY A 454 -1.59 13.96 -15.30
C GLY A 454 -3.05 13.64 -14.99
N THR A 455 -3.89 13.42 -16.01
CA THR A 455 -5.31 13.11 -15.83
C THR A 455 -5.48 11.70 -15.29
N ALA A 456 -6.18 11.54 -14.18
CA ALA A 456 -6.52 10.24 -13.62
C ALA A 456 -8.02 9.98 -13.72
N PHE A 457 -8.38 8.92 -14.44
CA PHE A 457 -9.71 8.30 -14.39
C PHE A 457 -9.67 7.25 -13.30
N HIS A 458 -10.14 7.60 -12.10
CA HIS A 458 -10.00 6.72 -10.96
C HIS A 458 -10.93 5.53 -11.03
N ILE A 459 -12.18 5.75 -11.39
CA ILE A 459 -13.16 4.67 -11.55
C ILE A 459 -14.17 5.10 -12.60
N ILE A 460 -14.39 4.26 -13.60
CA ILE A 460 -15.59 4.28 -14.44
C ILE A 460 -16.29 2.96 -14.17
N GLY A 461 -17.40 3.01 -13.44
CA GLY A 461 -18.13 1.83 -13.01
C GLY A 461 -19.52 1.78 -13.64
N TYR A 462 -19.90 0.63 -14.12
CA TYR A 462 -21.25 0.36 -14.56
C TYR A 462 -21.73 -0.94 -13.94
N ARG A 463 -22.93 -0.90 -13.33
CA ARG A 463 -23.64 -2.09 -12.84
C ARG A 463 -24.99 -2.15 -13.51
N TYR A 464 -25.30 -3.28 -14.09
CA TYR A 464 -26.62 -3.60 -14.63
C TYR A 464 -27.20 -4.79 -13.87
N SER A 465 -28.44 -4.67 -13.42
CA SER A 465 -29.15 -5.75 -12.72
C SER A 465 -30.42 -6.10 -13.46
N THR A 466 -30.71 -7.38 -13.59
CA THR A 466 -31.98 -7.86 -14.17
C THR A 466 -33.15 -7.53 -13.23
N GLN A 467 -34.37 -7.54 -13.74
CA GLN A 467 -35.56 -7.11 -12.99
C GLN A 467 -35.83 -7.95 -11.72
N GLY A 468 -35.41 -9.21 -11.71
CA GLY A 468 -35.54 -10.11 -10.54
C GLY A 468 -34.36 -10.07 -9.58
N PHE A 469 -33.38 -9.17 -9.78
CA PHE A 469 -32.22 -9.07 -8.90
C PHE A 469 -32.54 -8.14 -7.73
N TYR A 470 -32.39 -8.65 -6.52
CA TYR A 470 -32.45 -7.92 -5.27
C TYR A 470 -31.19 -8.15 -4.47
N THR A 471 -30.81 -7.18 -3.65
CA THR A 471 -29.67 -7.30 -2.72
C THR A 471 -30.11 -7.93 -1.40
N LEU A 472 -29.18 -8.38 -0.58
CA LEU A 472 -29.48 -8.87 0.76
C LEU A 472 -30.24 -7.81 1.58
N SER A 473 -29.83 -6.56 1.51
CA SER A 473 -30.49 -5.44 2.19
C SER A 473 -31.95 -5.28 1.75
N ASP A 474 -32.28 -5.57 0.49
CA ASP A 474 -33.66 -5.46 -0.01
C ASP A 474 -34.59 -6.51 0.62
N THR A 475 -34.06 -7.67 1.04
CA THR A 475 -34.84 -8.76 1.67
C THR A 475 -35.09 -8.54 3.17
N THR A 476 -34.41 -7.57 3.77
CA THR A 476 -34.56 -7.32 5.23
C THR A 476 -35.75 -6.45 5.59
N TYR A 477 -36.36 -5.76 4.63
CA TYR A 477 -37.52 -4.92 4.88
C TYR A 477 -38.74 -5.72 5.36
N GLN A 478 -39.44 -5.22 6.38
CA GLN A 478 -40.67 -5.84 6.93
C GLN A 478 -41.93 -5.39 6.23
N GLN A 479 -41.83 -4.30 5.48
CA GLN A 479 -42.96 -3.71 4.73
C GLN A 479 -42.55 -3.40 3.32
N MET A 480 -43.48 -3.52 2.39
CA MET A 480 -43.26 -3.32 0.97
C MET A 480 -44.41 -2.50 0.39
N SER A 481 -44.08 -1.55 -0.47
CA SER A 481 -45.08 -0.71 -1.15
C SER A 481 -44.82 -0.65 -2.65
N GLY A 482 -45.84 -0.78 -3.46
CA GLY A 482 -45.80 -0.52 -4.91
C GLY A 482 -46.11 0.92 -5.31
N THR A 483 -46.57 1.75 -4.39
CA THR A 483 -46.95 3.14 -4.66
C THR A 483 -46.09 4.12 -3.87
N VAL A 484 -45.60 5.15 -4.57
CA VAL A 484 -44.97 6.29 -3.89
C VAL A 484 -46.13 7.11 -3.30
N VAL A 485 -46.15 7.24 -1.98
CA VAL A 485 -47.04 8.21 -1.33
C VAL A 485 -46.44 9.59 -1.56
N ASP A 486 -47.13 10.47 -2.28
CA ASP A 486 -46.67 11.85 -2.45
C ASP A 486 -46.86 12.59 -1.12
N PRO A 487 -45.77 13.07 -0.47
CA PRO A 487 -45.87 13.81 0.78
C PRO A 487 -46.80 15.05 0.72
N LYS A 488 -47.01 15.59 -0.50
CA LYS A 488 -47.86 16.75 -0.72
C LYS A 488 -49.36 16.44 -0.63
N THR A 489 -49.75 15.16 -0.63
CA THR A 489 -51.17 14.73 -0.54
C THR A 489 -51.56 14.28 0.86
N LEU A 490 -50.64 14.35 1.82
CA LEU A 490 -50.91 13.99 3.23
C LEU A 490 -51.32 15.25 4.00
N ASP A 491 -52.61 15.32 4.40
CA ASP A 491 -53.15 16.39 5.24
C ASP A 491 -52.68 16.33 6.70
N ASP A 492 -51.91 15.33 7.10
CA ASP A 492 -51.50 15.11 8.48
C ASP A 492 -50.08 15.62 8.71
N LYS A 493 -49.97 16.78 9.34
CA LYS A 493 -48.70 17.50 9.60
C LYS A 493 -47.77 16.81 10.59
N ASP A 494 -48.17 15.72 11.21
CA ASP A 494 -47.41 15.06 12.27
C ASP A 494 -46.77 13.75 11.85
N TYR A 495 -46.91 13.31 10.60
CA TYR A 495 -46.30 12.07 10.11
C TYR A 495 -45.02 12.35 9.31
N VAL A 496 -43.89 12.21 9.96
CA VAL A 496 -42.59 12.18 9.29
C VAL A 496 -42.43 10.80 8.65
N TYR A 497 -42.70 10.69 7.34
CA TYR A 497 -42.40 9.49 6.59
C TYR A 497 -40.87 9.31 6.51
N ASN A 498 -40.35 8.32 7.23
CA ASN A 498 -39.01 7.91 7.04
C ASN A 498 -38.96 6.98 5.83
N TRP A 499 -38.47 7.48 4.69
CA TRP A 499 -38.41 6.77 3.40
C TRP A 499 -37.55 5.48 3.43
N ASN A 500 -36.85 5.23 4.51
CA ASN A 500 -36.02 4.04 4.71
C ASN A 500 -36.81 2.86 5.35
N ASP A 501 -38.05 3.07 5.73
CA ASP A 501 -38.80 2.09 6.54
C ASP A 501 -39.53 1.02 5.73
N PHE A 502 -39.65 1.18 4.41
CA PHE A 502 -40.28 0.18 3.55
C PHE A 502 -39.60 0.10 2.19
N TYR A 503 -39.56 -1.10 1.60
CA TYR A 503 -39.03 -1.31 0.26
C TYR A 503 -40.06 -0.87 -0.79
N ASN A 504 -39.63 0.02 -1.68
CA ASN A 504 -40.49 0.51 -2.75
C ASN A 504 -40.14 -0.16 -4.07
N LEU A 505 -41.02 -1.05 -4.54
CA LEU A 505 -40.86 -1.79 -5.81
C LEU A 505 -40.69 -0.89 -7.03
N ARG A 506 -41.14 0.35 -7.01
CA ARG A 506 -40.90 1.30 -8.12
C ARG A 506 -39.42 1.61 -8.28
N TYR A 507 -38.63 1.50 -7.21
CA TYR A 507 -37.20 1.79 -7.21
C TYR A 507 -36.34 0.53 -7.23
N SER A 508 -36.86 -0.58 -7.80
CA SER A 508 -36.03 -1.75 -8.09
C SER A 508 -34.89 -1.35 -9.00
N LYS A 509 -33.65 -1.51 -8.53
CA LYS A 509 -32.43 -1.03 -9.18
C LYS A 509 -32.22 -1.71 -10.52
N ARG A 510 -31.96 -0.92 -11.56
CA ARG A 510 -31.69 -1.39 -12.93
C ARG A 510 -30.24 -1.19 -13.30
N GLY A 511 -29.76 0.03 -13.27
CA GLY A 511 -28.41 0.34 -13.68
C GLY A 511 -27.81 1.47 -12.88
N LYS A 512 -26.54 1.36 -12.52
CA LYS A 512 -25.77 2.38 -11.82
C LYS A 512 -24.51 2.69 -12.63
N PHE A 513 -24.38 3.95 -13.02
CA PHE A 513 -23.16 4.47 -13.63
C PHE A 513 -22.45 5.38 -12.60
N GLN A 514 -21.14 5.23 -12.49
CA GLN A 514 -20.29 6.08 -11.67
C GLN A 514 -19.02 6.41 -12.43
N ALA A 515 -18.59 7.67 -12.38
CA ALA A 515 -17.33 8.11 -12.96
C ALA A 515 -16.68 9.15 -12.05
N SER A 516 -15.38 9.05 -11.86
CA SER A 516 -14.58 10.02 -11.12
C SER A 516 -13.30 10.33 -11.90
N VAL A 517 -13.07 11.61 -12.14
CA VAL A 517 -11.92 12.11 -12.88
C VAL A 517 -11.22 13.17 -12.04
N SER A 518 -9.90 13.09 -11.95
CA SER A 518 -9.07 14.09 -11.30
C SER A 518 -8.03 14.61 -12.28
N GLN A 519 -7.88 15.93 -12.35
CA GLN A 519 -6.93 16.62 -13.21
C GLN A 519 -6.09 17.60 -12.39
N PRO A 520 -4.80 17.34 -12.17
CA PRO A 520 -3.88 18.31 -11.64
C PRO A 520 -3.45 19.30 -12.73
N PHE A 521 -3.29 20.57 -12.36
CA PHE A 521 -2.79 21.65 -13.20
C PHE A 521 -1.44 22.19 -12.68
N GLY A 522 -0.59 21.31 -12.17
CA GLY A 522 0.69 21.67 -11.58
C GLY A 522 0.52 22.65 -10.41
N ASN A 523 1.18 23.80 -10.49
CA ASN A 523 1.15 24.82 -9.44
C ASN A 523 -0.18 25.61 -9.37
N TYR A 524 -1.07 25.41 -10.33
CA TYR A 524 -2.37 26.10 -10.37
C TYR A 524 -3.45 25.34 -9.61
N GLY A 525 -3.15 24.15 -9.09
CA GLY A 525 -4.09 23.37 -8.29
C GLY A 525 -4.60 22.11 -8.99
N SER A 526 -5.75 21.63 -8.55
CA SER A 526 -6.39 20.42 -9.10
C SER A 526 -7.90 20.58 -9.22
N MET A 527 -8.47 19.95 -10.23
CA MET A 527 -9.91 19.87 -10.44
C MET A 527 -10.36 18.40 -10.33
N TYR A 528 -11.50 18.18 -9.73
CA TYR A 528 -12.15 16.88 -9.76
C TYR A 528 -13.58 16.98 -10.29
N LEU A 529 -13.98 15.92 -10.96
CA LEU A 529 -15.33 15.69 -11.46
C LEU A 529 -15.81 14.33 -10.97
N SER A 530 -16.97 14.27 -10.35
CA SER A 530 -17.62 13.02 -9.97
C SER A 530 -19.05 13.02 -10.49
N ALA A 531 -19.46 11.90 -11.04
CA ALA A 531 -20.81 11.69 -11.57
C ALA A 531 -21.31 10.32 -11.11
N SER A 532 -22.54 10.27 -10.61
CA SER A 532 -23.24 9.02 -10.29
C SER A 532 -24.68 9.12 -10.76
N GLN A 533 -25.16 8.09 -11.43
CA GLN A 533 -26.54 7.98 -11.88
C GLN A 533 -27.09 6.57 -11.62
N GLN A 534 -28.21 6.47 -10.90
CA GLN A 534 -28.95 5.23 -10.66
C GLN A 534 -30.25 5.27 -11.44
N THR A 535 -30.54 4.22 -12.19
CA THR A 535 -31.79 4.00 -12.92
C THR A 535 -32.58 2.84 -12.31
N TYR A 536 -33.88 2.81 -12.53
CA TYR A 536 -34.80 1.85 -11.94
C TYR A 536 -35.65 1.16 -13.00
N TRP A 537 -36.22 -0.02 -12.68
CA TRP A 537 -37.03 -0.80 -13.61
C TRP A 537 -38.44 -0.22 -13.80
N ASN A 538 -39.04 0.24 -12.70
CA ASN A 538 -40.48 0.55 -12.69
C ASN A 538 -40.76 2.05 -12.72
N THR A 539 -39.77 2.88 -13.05
CA THR A 539 -39.91 4.33 -13.17
C THR A 539 -38.84 4.92 -14.07
N ASP A 540 -39.16 5.96 -14.81
CA ASP A 540 -38.20 6.76 -15.58
C ASP A 540 -37.42 7.77 -14.71
N LYS A 541 -37.78 7.90 -13.42
CA LYS A 541 -37.06 8.77 -12.47
C LYS A 541 -35.69 8.16 -12.20
N LYS A 542 -34.74 9.04 -11.91
CA LYS A 542 -33.33 8.66 -11.68
C LYS A 542 -32.80 9.37 -10.44
N ASP A 543 -31.92 8.69 -9.71
CA ASP A 543 -30.99 9.38 -8.82
C ASP A 543 -29.82 9.91 -9.63
N SER A 544 -29.44 11.14 -9.40
CA SER A 544 -28.33 11.77 -10.08
C SER A 544 -27.55 12.60 -9.08
N LEU A 545 -26.23 12.40 -9.06
CA LEU A 545 -25.29 13.18 -8.25
C LEU A 545 -24.14 13.60 -9.19
N TYR A 546 -23.94 14.91 -9.29
CA TYR A 546 -22.81 15.48 -10.02
C TYR A 546 -22.06 16.42 -9.12
N GLN A 547 -20.75 16.28 -9.08
CA GLN A 547 -19.88 17.10 -8.25
C GLN A 547 -18.72 17.59 -9.09
N VAL A 548 -18.43 18.86 -9.01
CA VAL A 548 -17.26 19.49 -9.61
C VAL A 548 -16.58 20.31 -8.55
N GLY A 549 -15.28 20.14 -8.38
CA GLY A 549 -14.53 20.95 -7.42
C GLY A 549 -13.17 21.33 -7.95
N TYR A 550 -12.71 22.47 -7.51
CA TYR A 550 -11.40 23.00 -7.82
C TYR A 550 -10.70 23.44 -6.54
N ASN A 551 -9.48 22.95 -6.36
CA ASN A 551 -8.63 23.22 -5.20
C ASN A 551 -7.36 23.92 -5.69
N THR A 552 -6.99 25.04 -5.07
CA THR A 552 -5.72 25.70 -5.36
C THR A 552 -5.13 26.35 -4.13
N SER A 553 -3.83 26.60 -4.17
CA SER A 553 -3.12 27.36 -3.16
C SER A 553 -2.31 28.47 -3.82
N ILE A 554 -2.59 29.72 -3.48
CA ILE A 554 -1.91 30.89 -4.01
C ILE A 554 -1.29 31.65 -2.85
N LYS A 555 0.05 31.69 -2.79
CA LYS A 555 0.81 32.36 -1.71
C LYS A 555 0.38 31.94 -0.30
N GLY A 556 0.09 30.65 -0.11
CA GLY A 556 -0.35 30.09 1.17
C GLY A 556 -1.84 30.26 1.48
N ILE A 557 -2.61 30.95 0.63
CA ILE A 557 -4.06 31.03 0.72
C ILE A 557 -4.64 29.80 0.02
N TYR A 558 -5.38 28.96 0.75
CA TYR A 558 -6.06 27.81 0.18
C TYR A 558 -7.48 28.19 -0.24
N LEU A 559 -7.80 27.92 -1.49
CA LEU A 559 -9.11 28.13 -2.08
C LEU A 559 -9.70 26.80 -2.52
N ASN A 560 -10.90 26.49 -2.07
CA ASN A 560 -11.69 25.37 -2.56
C ASN A 560 -13.04 25.91 -3.04
N VAL A 561 -13.38 25.61 -4.29
CA VAL A 561 -14.70 25.88 -4.88
C VAL A 561 -15.29 24.56 -5.27
N ALA A 562 -16.50 24.28 -4.83
CA ALA A 562 -17.22 23.06 -5.18
C ALA A 562 -18.66 23.37 -5.59
N TRP A 563 -19.15 22.65 -6.59
CA TRP A 563 -20.52 22.63 -7.03
C TRP A 563 -21.06 21.21 -6.94
N ASN A 564 -22.22 21.08 -6.28
CA ASN A 564 -22.95 19.83 -6.14
C ASN A 564 -24.34 19.97 -6.75
N TYR A 565 -24.74 18.97 -7.52
CA TYR A 565 -26.09 18.78 -7.98
C TYR A 565 -26.56 17.40 -7.53
N SER A 566 -27.65 17.35 -6.78
CA SER A 566 -28.30 16.09 -6.40
C SER A 566 -29.78 16.12 -6.76
N LYS A 567 -30.29 14.98 -7.22
CA LYS A 567 -31.71 14.78 -7.52
C LYS A 567 -32.07 13.33 -7.25
N SER A 568 -33.05 13.13 -6.40
CA SER A 568 -33.65 11.82 -6.14
C SER A 568 -35.09 11.73 -6.61
N PRO A 569 -35.61 10.51 -6.87
CA PRO A 569 -36.99 10.32 -7.24
C PRO A 569 -37.96 10.93 -6.19
N GLY A 570 -38.87 11.78 -6.62
CA GLY A 570 -39.83 12.41 -5.74
C GLY A 570 -39.36 13.68 -5.03
N THR A 571 -38.10 14.07 -5.15
CA THR A 571 -37.56 15.32 -4.60
C THR A 571 -37.27 16.36 -5.67
N ASN A 572 -37.23 17.62 -5.30
CA ASN A 572 -36.69 18.68 -6.15
C ASN A 572 -35.18 18.51 -6.27
N ALA A 573 -34.60 19.00 -7.37
CA ALA A 573 -33.16 19.02 -7.51
C ALA A 573 -32.54 20.01 -6.52
N ASP A 574 -31.51 19.56 -5.82
CA ASP A 574 -30.72 20.39 -4.93
C ASP A 574 -29.41 20.81 -5.63
N LYS A 575 -29.06 22.09 -5.50
CA LYS A 575 -27.88 22.68 -6.13
C LYS A 575 -27.12 23.47 -5.07
N ILE A 576 -25.92 23.03 -4.74
CA ILE A 576 -25.11 23.66 -3.71
C ILE A 576 -23.83 24.17 -4.35
N VAL A 577 -23.49 25.43 -4.09
CA VAL A 577 -22.18 26.01 -4.38
C VAL A 577 -21.50 26.31 -3.07
N SER A 578 -20.32 25.77 -2.86
CA SER A 578 -19.50 26.05 -1.67
C SER A 578 -18.19 26.72 -2.06
N LEU A 579 -17.80 27.72 -1.29
CA LEU A 579 -16.52 28.42 -1.38
C LEU A 579 -15.86 28.38 -0.01
N ASN A 580 -14.71 27.71 0.07
CA ASN A 580 -13.87 27.69 1.27
C ASN A 580 -12.57 28.45 1.00
N VAL A 581 -12.27 29.43 1.85
CA VAL A 581 -11.04 30.19 1.81
C VAL A 581 -10.32 30.05 3.14
N SER A 582 -9.13 29.48 3.14
CA SER A 582 -8.28 29.37 4.34
C SER A 582 -7.10 30.32 4.23
N LEU A 583 -7.00 31.24 5.18
CA LEU A 583 -5.98 32.27 5.25
C LEU A 583 -4.97 31.91 6.36
N PRO A 584 -3.66 31.78 6.07
CA PRO A 584 -2.65 31.57 7.09
C PRO A 584 -2.32 32.89 7.81
N ILE A 585 -3.20 33.32 8.70
CA ILE A 585 -3.07 34.62 9.42
C ILE A 585 -1.77 34.68 10.24
N SER A 586 -1.29 33.53 10.73
CA SER A 586 -0.03 33.43 11.46
C SER A 586 1.17 33.94 10.65
N ASN A 587 1.18 33.72 9.33
CA ASN A 587 2.26 34.19 8.46
C ASN A 587 2.24 35.71 8.25
N TRP A 588 1.13 36.37 8.56
CA TRP A 588 0.93 37.81 8.38
C TRP A 588 1.05 38.59 9.69
N LEU A 589 0.82 37.93 10.83
CA LEU A 589 0.81 38.55 12.17
C LEU A 589 2.05 38.23 13.01
N SER A 590 2.88 37.25 12.64
CA SER A 590 4.05 36.91 13.43
C SER A 590 5.26 37.77 13.04
N SER A 591 5.45 38.89 13.73
CA SER A 591 6.77 39.45 13.96
C SER A 591 7.44 38.90 15.24
N THR A 592 6.94 37.81 15.84
CA THR A 592 7.49 37.17 17.02
C THR A 592 7.73 35.67 16.80
N ASN A 593 8.95 35.26 17.12
CA ASN A 593 9.61 33.97 16.96
C ASN A 593 8.98 32.84 17.78
N ASP A 594 7.76 32.38 17.52
CA ASP A 594 7.28 31.11 18.10
C ASP A 594 6.48 30.30 17.06
N GLY A 595 7.05 29.15 16.72
CA GLY A 595 6.62 28.26 15.64
C GLY A 595 5.32 27.50 15.90
N ARG A 596 4.22 28.19 16.16
CA ARG A 596 2.87 27.59 16.14
C ARG A 596 2.01 28.27 15.08
N SER A 597 1.71 27.53 14.01
CA SER A 597 0.79 27.98 12.98
C SER A 597 -0.66 27.71 13.42
N SER A 598 -1.49 28.75 13.54
CA SER A 598 -2.95 28.65 13.61
C SER A 598 -3.55 29.07 12.26
N SER A 599 -4.41 28.23 11.69
CA SER A 599 -5.18 28.56 10.49
C SER A 599 -6.64 28.85 10.87
N ASN A 600 -7.18 29.98 10.44
CA ASN A 600 -8.60 30.27 10.54
C ASN A 600 -9.26 30.00 9.17
N ALA A 601 -10.25 29.12 9.13
CA ALA A 601 -11.03 28.84 7.93
C ALA A 601 -12.34 29.62 7.99
N MET A 602 -12.70 30.28 6.90
CA MET A 602 -13.98 30.94 6.70
C MET A 602 -14.77 30.17 5.65
N THR A 603 -15.92 29.62 6.01
CA THR A 603 -16.78 28.85 5.11
C THR A 603 -18.07 29.61 4.89
N ALA A 604 -18.41 29.87 3.64
CA ALA A 604 -19.72 30.38 3.25
C ALA A 604 -20.40 29.38 2.32
N THR A 605 -21.62 28.94 2.66
CA THR A 605 -22.43 28.01 1.87
C THR A 605 -23.72 28.74 1.46
N TYR A 606 -24.04 28.73 0.17
CA TYR A 606 -25.29 29.28 -0.40
C TYR A 606 -26.06 28.17 -1.08
#